data_0bb1082141962bceebfe0bf9e43f7a7f
#
_entry.id   0bb1082141962bceebfe0bf9e43f7a7f
#
_cell.length_a   1.000
_cell.length_b   1.000
_cell.length_c   1.000
_cell.angle_alpha   90.00
_cell.angle_beta   90.00
_cell.angle_gamma   90.00
#
_symmetry.space_group_name_H-M   'P 1'
#
loop_
_entity.id
_entity.type
_entity.pdbx_description
1 polymer ?
#
loop_
_entity_poly.entity_id
_entity_poly.type
_entity_poly.pdbx_seq_one_letter_code
_entity_poly.pdbx_strand_id
1 'polypeptide(L)'
;MRSSSLSKIGKPSAALIALAAVAATTIVLLPFREFLNSTEVALTLLLVVLFSSSLFGSRAGLTAAISGIVSFNFFFLPPYYTLTIAEPENWVTFGAFIITAVIAGQLSGYARRRAEESEARQTKIESLYEELKGAFEQASEAEGLRRSEKLKSALLDAVTHDLRTPLTSIKASVTTLLSDGSETSLNKESRTEFLEIINEETDRLNDFIEGMVGIAKVEAGAVDLQRSSSSVDEIIANAVERASQRLSEHRLEIDTAAQLPPLTVDPASISQTIFTLLDNAAKYSAPGSRIRLSVHPTSSGKIRIVVEDQGQGIPKIDRDKVFDKFTRLGDQDIRSTESGLGLGLTIARGIIESQGGRIWIEDGSRDFVTRVVCDLPVGSSSLERAARSA
;
A
#
# COMPACT_ATOMS: atom_id res chain seq x y z
N MET A 1 -15.70 33.50 -2.62
CA MET A 1 -15.63 34.26 -3.89
C MET A 1 -16.58 35.49 -3.81
N ARG A 2 -16.15 36.66 -3.30
CA ARG A 2 -16.79 37.99 -3.49
C ARG A 2 -16.23 39.04 -2.50
N SER A 3 -14.89 39.21 -2.44
CA SER A 3 -14.37 40.39 -1.71
C SER A 3 -13.19 41.09 -2.40
N SER A 4 -12.88 40.75 -3.65
CA SER A 4 -11.70 41.25 -4.35
C SER A 4 -11.87 42.49 -5.22
N SER A 5 -13.08 43.09 -5.28
CA SER A 5 -13.34 44.25 -6.16
C SER A 5 -13.04 45.62 -5.53
N LEU A 6 -12.95 45.74 -4.21
CA LEU A 6 -12.73 47.02 -3.51
C LEU A 6 -11.25 47.43 -3.36
N SER A 7 -10.31 46.50 -3.55
CA SER A 7 -8.86 46.81 -3.39
C SER A 7 -8.19 47.52 -4.59
N LYS A 8 -8.93 47.69 -5.73
CA LYS A 8 -8.41 48.34 -6.95
C LYS A 8 -8.69 49.82 -7.08
N ILE A 9 -9.30 50.45 -6.05
CA ILE A 9 -9.55 51.91 -6.08
C ILE A 9 -8.20 52.59 -5.89
N GLY A 10 -7.72 53.31 -6.90
CA GLY A 10 -6.43 54.02 -6.85
C GLY A 10 -6.31 54.96 -5.67
N LYS A 11 -5.11 55.14 -5.13
CA LYS A 11 -4.86 55.97 -3.93
C LYS A 11 -5.46 57.37 -3.94
N PRO A 12 -5.60 58.13 -5.09
CA PRO A 12 -6.28 59.40 -5.14
C PRO A 12 -7.83 59.29 -5.06
N SER A 13 -8.41 58.19 -5.57
CA SER A 13 -9.86 57.98 -5.52
C SER A 13 -10.37 57.68 -4.08
N ALA A 14 -9.59 57.03 -3.25
CA ALA A 14 -9.91 56.73 -1.86
C ALA A 14 -10.06 57.99 -1.02
N ALA A 15 -9.17 59.00 -1.20
CA ALA A 15 -9.30 60.26 -0.55
C ALA A 15 -10.52 61.08 -0.98
N LEU A 16 -10.84 61.04 -2.29
CA LEU A 16 -12.07 61.68 -2.83
C LEU A 16 -13.34 61.03 -2.29
N ILE A 17 -13.38 59.71 -2.16
CA ILE A 17 -14.54 59.02 -1.57
C ILE A 17 -14.69 59.37 -0.09
N ALA A 18 -13.61 59.47 0.65
CA ALA A 18 -13.63 59.87 2.05
C ALA A 18 -14.13 61.32 2.21
N LEU A 19 -13.68 62.24 1.35
CA LEU A 19 -14.14 63.61 1.33
C LEU A 19 -15.65 63.71 1.00
N ALA A 20 -16.07 62.95 -0.03
CA ALA A 20 -17.47 62.90 -0.42
C ALA A 20 -18.37 62.31 0.68
N ALA A 21 -17.91 61.31 1.41
CA ALA A 21 -18.62 60.73 2.55
C ALA A 21 -18.81 61.74 3.68
N VAL A 22 -17.78 62.50 4.03
CA VAL A 22 -17.87 63.57 5.04
C VAL A 22 -18.82 64.65 4.56
N ALA A 23 -18.71 65.10 3.30
CA ALA A 23 -19.58 66.15 2.74
C ALA A 23 -21.09 65.70 2.71
N ALA A 24 -21.36 64.46 2.30
CA ALA A 24 -22.69 63.87 2.30
C ALA A 24 -23.29 63.84 3.73
N THR A 25 -22.47 63.38 4.70
CA THR A 25 -22.91 63.32 6.10
C THR A 25 -23.17 64.73 6.63
N THR A 26 -22.33 65.71 6.31
CA THR A 26 -22.51 67.11 6.70
C THR A 26 -23.82 67.67 6.11
N ILE A 27 -24.11 67.46 4.82
CA ILE A 27 -25.31 67.90 4.18
C ILE A 27 -26.57 67.27 4.82
N VAL A 28 -26.52 66.02 5.18
CA VAL A 28 -27.64 65.30 5.84
C VAL A 28 -27.89 65.82 7.24
N LEU A 29 -26.84 66.17 7.99
CA LEU A 29 -26.95 66.66 9.38
C LEU A 29 -27.34 68.13 9.45
N LEU A 30 -27.04 68.95 8.43
CA LEU A 30 -27.25 70.38 8.41
C LEU A 30 -28.66 70.86 8.74
N PRO A 31 -29.76 70.24 8.18
CA PRO A 31 -31.14 70.58 8.49
C PRO A 31 -31.53 70.36 9.96
N PHE A 32 -30.83 69.41 10.64
CA PHE A 32 -31.11 68.98 12.02
C PHE A 32 -30.25 69.66 13.06
N ARG A 33 -29.43 70.64 12.67
CA ARG A 33 -28.42 71.26 13.56
C ARG A 33 -29.03 71.92 14.81
N GLU A 34 -30.28 72.35 14.76
CA GLU A 34 -30.98 72.96 15.90
C GLU A 34 -31.49 71.91 16.90
N PHE A 35 -31.62 70.66 16.47
CA PHE A 35 -32.09 69.53 17.29
C PHE A 35 -30.94 68.65 17.79
N LEU A 36 -29.77 68.70 17.14
CA LEU A 36 -28.63 67.88 17.45
C LEU A 36 -27.63 68.61 18.31
N ASN A 37 -27.16 67.94 19.37
CA ASN A 37 -26.05 68.46 20.18
C ASN A 37 -24.73 68.38 19.40
N SER A 38 -23.78 69.29 19.69
CA SER A 38 -22.45 69.29 19.07
C SER A 38 -21.73 67.95 19.24
N THR A 39 -21.95 67.24 20.35
CA THR A 39 -21.38 65.90 20.63
C THR A 39 -21.91 64.84 19.71
N GLU A 40 -23.23 64.83 19.37
CA GLU A 40 -23.84 63.85 18.48
C GLU A 40 -23.31 64.01 17.05
N VAL A 41 -23.19 65.24 16.59
CA VAL A 41 -22.58 65.54 15.29
C VAL A 41 -21.13 65.13 15.24
N ALA A 42 -20.38 65.40 16.27
CA ALA A 42 -18.95 65.01 16.38
C ALA A 42 -18.80 63.49 16.31
N LEU A 43 -19.60 62.72 17.08
CA LEU A 43 -19.58 61.24 17.07
C LEU A 43 -19.96 60.68 15.70
N THR A 44 -20.95 61.27 15.03
CA THR A 44 -21.37 60.84 13.69
C THR A 44 -20.25 61.03 12.67
N LEU A 45 -19.61 62.19 12.65
CA LEU A 45 -18.45 62.47 11.80
C LEU A 45 -17.26 61.57 12.13
N LEU A 46 -17.02 61.31 13.43
CA LEU A 46 -15.96 60.38 13.89
C LEU A 46 -16.19 58.96 13.33
N LEU A 47 -17.42 58.47 13.31
CA LEU A 47 -17.78 57.18 12.66
C LEU A 47 -17.40 57.18 11.19
N VAL A 48 -17.68 58.26 10.44
CA VAL A 48 -17.30 58.39 9.02
C VAL A 48 -15.76 58.34 8.86
N VAL A 49 -15.02 58.97 9.75
CA VAL A 49 -13.56 58.91 9.77
C VAL A 49 -13.07 57.48 10.00
N LEU A 50 -13.65 56.80 11.00
CA LEU A 50 -13.32 55.44 11.35
C LEU A 50 -13.59 54.44 10.18
N PHE A 51 -14.77 54.55 9.57
CA PHE A 51 -15.10 53.74 8.40
C PHE A 51 -14.19 54.03 7.21
N SER A 52 -13.93 55.30 6.91
CA SER A 52 -13.03 55.71 5.83
C SER A 52 -11.62 55.19 6.05
N SER A 53 -11.11 55.25 7.28
CA SER A 53 -9.79 54.72 7.65
C SER A 53 -9.73 53.22 7.57
N SER A 54 -10.78 52.51 8.03
CA SER A 54 -10.84 51.04 8.01
C SER A 54 -10.93 50.48 6.60
N LEU A 55 -11.79 51.05 5.73
CA LEU A 55 -12.02 50.54 4.37
C LEU A 55 -10.91 50.96 3.38
N PHE A 56 -10.45 52.19 3.45
CA PHE A 56 -9.54 52.79 2.46
C PHE A 56 -8.13 53.08 2.96
N GLY A 57 -7.86 52.82 4.24
CA GLY A 57 -6.57 52.99 4.88
C GLY A 57 -6.30 54.37 5.46
N SER A 58 -5.09 54.52 6.04
CA SER A 58 -4.72 55.73 6.85
C SER A 58 -4.80 57.05 6.12
N ARG A 59 -4.52 57.09 4.80
CA ARG A 59 -4.59 58.33 4.00
C ARG A 59 -6.04 58.84 3.86
N ALA A 60 -6.96 57.91 3.57
CA ALA A 60 -8.40 58.23 3.47
C ALA A 60 -8.95 58.63 4.85
N GLY A 61 -8.54 57.94 5.91
CA GLY A 61 -8.89 58.30 7.28
C GLY A 61 -8.41 59.70 7.67
N LEU A 62 -7.19 60.06 7.30
CA LEU A 62 -6.64 61.41 7.59
C LEU A 62 -7.37 62.50 6.80
N THR A 63 -7.70 62.27 5.50
CA THR A 63 -8.48 63.24 4.72
C THR A 63 -9.90 63.36 5.26
N ALA A 64 -10.56 62.28 5.68
CA ALA A 64 -11.85 62.31 6.36
C ALA A 64 -11.77 63.07 7.72
N ALA A 65 -10.71 62.85 8.49
CA ALA A 65 -10.52 63.56 9.77
C ALA A 65 -10.39 65.05 9.58
N ILE A 66 -9.49 65.48 8.66
CA ILE A 66 -9.30 66.91 8.39
C ILE A 66 -10.56 67.56 7.86
N SER A 67 -11.21 66.95 6.88
CA SER A 67 -12.46 67.49 6.32
C SER A 67 -13.62 67.47 7.34
N GLY A 68 -13.67 66.42 8.20
CA GLY A 68 -14.64 66.30 9.28
C GLY A 68 -14.45 67.40 10.34
N ILE A 69 -13.21 67.68 10.73
CA ILE A 69 -12.88 68.80 11.67
C ILE A 69 -13.32 70.11 11.07
N VAL A 70 -12.97 70.37 9.80
CA VAL A 70 -13.35 71.63 9.11
C VAL A 70 -14.87 71.74 8.99
N SER A 71 -15.56 70.66 8.59
CA SER A 71 -17.01 70.65 8.48
C SER A 71 -17.70 70.84 9.83
N PHE A 72 -17.19 70.18 10.89
CA PHE A 72 -17.74 70.29 12.23
C PHE A 72 -17.59 71.73 12.76
N ASN A 73 -16.39 72.32 12.66
CA ASN A 73 -16.15 73.67 13.12
C ASN A 73 -16.98 74.68 12.35
N PHE A 74 -17.04 74.62 10.99
CA PHE A 74 -17.63 75.63 10.17
C PHE A 74 -19.16 75.60 10.22
N PHE A 75 -19.79 74.40 10.24
CA PHE A 75 -21.23 74.28 10.11
C PHE A 75 -21.98 74.09 11.43
N PHE A 76 -21.31 73.54 12.48
CA PHE A 76 -22.01 73.06 13.68
C PHE A 76 -21.54 73.73 14.98
N LEU A 77 -20.42 74.50 14.95
CA LEU A 77 -19.95 75.23 16.13
C LEU A 77 -20.23 76.73 16.04
N PRO A 78 -20.80 77.36 17.10
CA PRO A 78 -20.96 78.81 17.13
C PRO A 78 -19.60 79.48 17.35
N PRO A 79 -19.34 80.67 16.74
CA PRO A 79 -20.19 81.32 15.75
C PRO A 79 -20.14 80.65 14.39
N TYR A 80 -21.31 80.29 13.86
CA TYR A 80 -21.45 79.51 12.60
C TYR A 80 -20.80 80.23 11.41
N TYR A 81 -20.31 79.41 10.44
CA TYR A 81 -19.69 79.86 9.19
C TYR A 81 -18.36 80.61 9.43
N THR A 82 -17.74 80.42 10.60
CA THR A 82 -16.40 80.92 10.92
C THR A 82 -15.47 79.73 11.24
N LEU A 83 -14.17 79.92 11.09
CA LEU A 83 -13.17 78.91 11.45
C LEU A 83 -12.56 79.19 12.83
N THR A 84 -13.22 80.03 13.65
CA THR A 84 -12.79 80.33 15.01
C THR A 84 -13.27 79.27 16.00
N ILE A 85 -12.39 78.78 16.83
CA ILE A 85 -12.71 77.83 17.91
C ILE A 85 -12.86 78.72 19.18
N ALA A 86 -14.13 78.95 19.51
CA ALA A 86 -14.45 79.83 20.66
C ALA A 86 -14.31 79.11 22.03
N GLU A 87 -14.56 77.77 22.05
CA GLU A 87 -14.59 76.97 23.28
C GLU A 87 -13.40 76.00 23.38
N PRO A 88 -12.69 75.98 24.50
CA PRO A 88 -11.54 75.05 24.69
C PRO A 88 -11.87 73.58 24.58
N GLU A 89 -13.11 73.18 24.91
CA GLU A 89 -13.59 71.80 24.85
C GLU A 89 -13.57 71.22 23.42
N ASN A 90 -13.74 72.07 22.41
CA ASN A 90 -13.70 71.64 21.01
C ASN A 90 -12.32 71.21 20.54
N TRP A 91 -11.25 71.65 21.17
CA TRP A 91 -9.87 71.15 20.91
C TRP A 91 -9.70 69.67 21.28
N VAL A 92 -10.39 69.20 22.34
CA VAL A 92 -10.38 67.79 22.73
C VAL A 92 -11.03 66.95 21.63
N THR A 93 -12.15 67.44 21.06
CA THR A 93 -12.85 66.76 19.94
C THR A 93 -11.94 66.67 18.72
N PHE A 94 -11.22 67.73 18.36
CA PHE A 94 -10.28 67.65 17.22
C PHE A 94 -9.12 66.73 17.47
N GLY A 95 -8.58 66.71 18.66
CA GLY A 95 -7.57 65.73 19.05
C GLY A 95 -8.06 64.31 18.92
N ALA A 96 -9.30 64.05 19.35
CA ALA A 96 -9.93 62.73 19.22
C ALA A 96 -10.11 62.29 17.74
N PHE A 97 -10.49 63.20 16.83
CA PHE A 97 -10.57 62.87 15.38
C PHE A 97 -9.21 62.43 14.83
N ILE A 98 -8.14 63.17 15.12
CA ILE A 98 -6.82 62.88 14.61
C ILE A 98 -6.29 61.56 15.20
N ILE A 99 -6.41 61.36 16.50
CA ILE A 99 -5.97 60.15 17.20
C ILE A 99 -6.71 58.92 16.65
N THR A 100 -8.02 59.04 16.51
CA THR A 100 -8.84 57.93 15.96
C THR A 100 -8.46 57.60 14.52
N ALA A 101 -8.23 58.62 13.67
CA ALA A 101 -7.82 58.41 12.28
C ALA A 101 -6.46 57.68 12.20
N VAL A 102 -5.52 58.07 13.04
CA VAL A 102 -4.16 57.46 13.11
C VAL A 102 -4.22 56.02 13.62
N ILE A 103 -4.88 55.79 14.75
CA ILE A 103 -4.99 54.46 15.35
C ILE A 103 -5.73 53.50 14.42
N ALA A 104 -6.89 53.91 13.91
CA ALA A 104 -7.69 53.05 12.98
C ALA A 104 -6.91 52.79 11.69
N GLY A 105 -6.17 53.75 11.15
CA GLY A 105 -5.33 53.58 9.97
C GLY A 105 -4.17 52.61 10.19
N GLN A 106 -3.48 52.73 11.34
CA GLN A 106 -2.39 51.80 11.68
C GLN A 106 -2.91 50.36 11.90
N LEU A 107 -4.01 50.21 12.65
CA LEU A 107 -4.58 48.93 12.95
C LEU A 107 -5.07 48.22 11.66
N SER A 108 -5.75 48.96 10.77
CA SER A 108 -6.17 48.45 9.50
C SER A 108 -5.01 48.02 8.59
N GLY A 109 -3.95 48.85 8.56
CA GLY A 109 -2.71 48.53 7.83
C GLY A 109 -2.00 47.29 8.38
N TYR A 110 -1.94 47.16 9.69
CA TYR A 110 -1.36 45.97 10.34
C TYR A 110 -2.18 44.69 10.03
N ALA A 111 -3.49 44.79 10.18
CA ALA A 111 -4.38 43.65 9.89
C ALA A 111 -4.26 43.15 8.43
N ARG A 112 -4.19 44.09 7.47
CA ARG A 112 -4.02 43.74 6.04
C ARG A 112 -2.69 43.05 5.77
N ARG A 113 -1.58 43.60 6.29
CA ARG A 113 -0.27 42.99 6.11
C ARG A 113 -0.21 41.58 6.69
N ARG A 114 -0.81 41.38 7.85
CA ARG A 114 -0.84 40.09 8.51
C ARG A 114 -1.68 39.06 7.73
N ALA A 115 -2.80 39.49 7.12
CA ALA A 115 -3.60 38.66 6.24
C ALA A 115 -2.83 38.24 4.97
N GLU A 116 -2.16 39.22 4.30
CA GLU A 116 -1.34 38.95 3.11
C GLU A 116 -0.17 38.01 3.42
N GLU A 117 0.50 38.18 4.55
CA GLU A 117 1.56 37.26 4.99
C GLU A 117 1.05 35.88 5.30
N SER A 118 -0.14 35.79 5.90
CA SER A 118 -0.78 34.49 6.19
C SER A 118 -1.16 33.74 4.90
N GLU A 119 -1.77 34.42 3.94
CA GLU A 119 -2.11 33.84 2.64
C GLU A 119 -0.85 33.38 1.88
N ALA A 120 0.22 34.22 1.87
CA ALA A 120 1.48 33.87 1.23
C ALA A 120 2.14 32.65 1.88
N ARG A 121 2.09 32.55 3.21
CA ARG A 121 2.60 31.39 3.94
C ARG A 121 1.79 30.13 3.62
N GLN A 122 0.47 30.22 3.58
CA GLN A 122 -0.40 29.09 3.26
C GLN A 122 -0.12 28.58 1.85
N THR A 123 -0.05 29.45 0.85
CA THR A 123 0.30 29.06 -0.53
C THR A 123 1.68 28.40 -0.59
N LYS A 124 2.65 28.91 0.17
CA LYS A 124 3.99 28.31 0.23
C LYS A 124 3.97 26.91 0.86
N ILE A 125 3.19 26.73 1.94
CA ILE A 125 3.04 25.43 2.61
C ILE A 125 2.39 24.43 1.64
N GLU A 126 1.32 24.81 0.95
CA GLU A 126 0.66 23.98 -0.05
C GLU A 126 1.62 23.55 -1.16
N SER A 127 2.40 24.50 -1.70
CA SER A 127 3.39 24.18 -2.76
C SER A 127 4.47 23.22 -2.28
N LEU A 128 4.99 23.39 -1.05
CA LEU A 128 6.00 22.51 -0.46
C LEU A 128 5.42 21.12 -0.14
N TYR A 129 4.16 21.06 0.25
CA TYR A 129 3.49 19.79 0.51
C TYR A 129 3.32 18.97 -0.78
N GLU A 130 2.91 19.59 -1.88
CA GLU A 130 2.81 18.92 -3.19
C GLU A 130 4.18 18.48 -3.71
N GLU A 131 5.22 19.30 -3.55
CA GLU A 131 6.59 18.93 -3.92
C GLU A 131 7.10 17.73 -3.09
N LEU A 132 6.87 17.75 -1.77
CA LEU A 132 7.25 16.66 -0.87
C LEU A 132 6.51 15.36 -1.22
N LYS A 133 5.20 15.46 -1.49
CA LYS A 133 4.39 14.31 -1.89
C LYS A 133 4.89 13.68 -3.17
N GLY A 134 5.17 14.49 -4.20
CA GLY A 134 5.73 14.01 -5.46
C GLY A 134 7.09 13.35 -5.29
N ALA A 135 7.98 13.95 -4.48
CA ALA A 135 9.29 13.36 -4.18
C ALA A 135 9.17 12.02 -3.42
N PHE A 136 8.21 11.93 -2.48
CA PHE A 136 7.96 10.70 -1.74
C PHE A 136 7.42 9.57 -2.62
N GLU A 137 6.48 9.87 -3.53
CA GLU A 137 5.94 8.92 -4.49
C GLU A 137 7.05 8.38 -5.42
N GLN A 138 7.89 9.25 -5.96
CA GLN A 138 9.04 8.87 -6.79
C GLN A 138 10.07 8.02 -6.02
N ALA A 139 10.38 8.39 -4.79
CA ALA A 139 11.31 7.62 -3.95
C ALA A 139 10.76 6.24 -3.61
N SER A 140 9.46 6.13 -3.31
CA SER A 140 8.80 4.85 -3.05
C SER A 140 8.79 3.93 -4.26
N GLU A 141 8.51 4.46 -5.45
CA GLU A 141 8.54 3.71 -6.71
C GLU A 141 9.97 3.23 -7.03
N ALA A 142 10.95 4.12 -6.91
CA ALA A 142 12.36 3.77 -7.12
C ALA A 142 12.86 2.70 -6.14
N GLU A 143 12.46 2.77 -4.86
CA GLU A 143 12.80 1.75 -3.88
C GLU A 143 12.13 0.40 -4.20
N GLY A 144 10.86 0.41 -4.65
CA GLY A 144 10.15 -0.79 -5.13
C GLY A 144 10.87 -1.47 -6.29
N LEU A 145 11.27 -0.69 -7.30
CA LEU A 145 12.04 -1.19 -8.44
C LEU A 145 13.40 -1.75 -8.02
N ARG A 146 14.13 -1.04 -7.15
CA ARG A 146 15.43 -1.52 -6.63
C ARG A 146 15.33 -2.82 -5.85
N ARG A 147 14.27 -2.97 -5.05
CA ARG A 147 14.01 -4.23 -4.33
C ARG A 147 13.72 -5.37 -5.30
N SER A 148 12.90 -5.12 -6.32
CA SER A 148 12.59 -6.10 -7.36
C SER A 148 13.85 -6.52 -8.13
N GLU A 149 14.71 -5.57 -8.54
CA GLU A 149 15.98 -5.86 -9.23
C GLU A 149 16.95 -6.65 -8.34
N LYS A 150 17.11 -6.28 -7.07
CA LYS A 150 17.96 -7.02 -6.13
C LYS A 150 17.46 -8.45 -5.94
N LEU A 151 16.15 -8.62 -5.81
CA LEU A 151 15.53 -9.94 -5.67
C LEU A 151 15.76 -10.78 -6.93
N LYS A 152 15.57 -10.20 -8.11
CA LYS A 152 15.80 -10.86 -9.40
C LYS A 152 17.29 -11.27 -9.56
N SER A 153 18.22 -10.40 -9.20
CA SER A 153 19.66 -10.71 -9.26
C SER A 153 20.03 -11.82 -8.28
N ALA A 154 19.60 -11.75 -7.03
CA ALA A 154 19.84 -12.78 -6.03
C ALA A 154 19.24 -14.15 -6.44
N LEU A 155 18.06 -14.12 -7.10
CA LEU A 155 17.44 -15.30 -7.69
C LEU A 155 18.29 -15.93 -8.78
N LEU A 156 18.78 -15.13 -9.73
CA LEU A 156 19.62 -15.60 -10.83
C LEU A 156 20.93 -16.19 -10.31
N ASP A 157 21.52 -15.59 -9.27
CA ASP A 157 22.74 -16.08 -8.66
C ASP A 157 22.50 -17.43 -7.95
N ALA A 158 21.41 -17.54 -7.18
CA ALA A 158 21.03 -18.80 -6.51
C ALA A 158 20.74 -19.90 -7.53
N VAL A 159 19.94 -19.60 -8.57
CA VAL A 159 19.64 -20.51 -9.68
C VAL A 159 20.93 -21.01 -10.36
N THR A 160 21.83 -20.09 -10.66
CA THR A 160 23.10 -20.42 -11.31
C THR A 160 23.96 -21.34 -10.44
N HIS A 161 24.01 -21.07 -9.14
CA HIS A 161 24.74 -21.89 -8.17
C HIS A 161 24.15 -23.30 -8.10
N ASP A 162 22.82 -23.41 -7.96
CA ASP A 162 22.12 -24.68 -7.77
C ASP A 162 22.06 -25.54 -9.04
N LEU A 163 22.15 -24.94 -10.23
CA LEU A 163 22.38 -25.66 -11.48
C LEU A 163 23.82 -26.12 -11.66
N ARG A 164 24.80 -25.36 -11.18
CA ARG A 164 26.22 -25.67 -11.38
C ARG A 164 26.63 -26.92 -10.60
N THR A 165 26.10 -27.12 -9.40
CA THR A 165 26.46 -28.25 -8.53
C THR A 165 26.15 -29.60 -9.17
N PRO A 166 24.89 -29.91 -9.58
CA PRO A 166 24.57 -31.20 -10.23
C PRO A 166 25.27 -31.36 -11.57
N LEU A 167 25.39 -30.28 -12.37
CA LEU A 167 26.15 -30.34 -13.62
C LEU A 167 27.61 -30.67 -13.42
N THR A 168 28.22 -30.19 -12.35
CA THR A 168 29.62 -30.52 -12.02
C THR A 168 29.77 -31.99 -11.60
N SER A 169 28.82 -32.51 -10.81
CA SER A 169 28.78 -33.92 -10.39
C SER A 169 28.58 -34.84 -11.59
N ILE A 170 27.61 -34.54 -12.45
CA ILE A 170 27.42 -35.29 -13.71
C ILE A 170 28.68 -35.28 -14.56
N LYS A 171 29.27 -34.09 -14.77
CA LYS A 171 30.50 -33.99 -15.57
C LYS A 171 31.67 -34.75 -14.99
N ALA A 172 31.87 -34.71 -13.68
CA ALA A 172 32.92 -35.48 -13.00
C ALA A 172 32.70 -37.00 -13.20
N SER A 173 31.48 -37.48 -12.97
CA SER A 173 31.12 -38.90 -13.14
C SER A 173 31.34 -39.36 -14.58
N VAL A 174 30.86 -38.58 -15.57
CA VAL A 174 31.07 -38.88 -16.99
C VAL A 174 32.52 -38.86 -17.37
N THR A 175 33.31 -37.87 -16.87
CA THR A 175 34.75 -37.79 -17.18
C THR A 175 35.47 -38.98 -16.61
N THR A 176 35.12 -39.44 -15.40
CA THR A 176 35.70 -40.64 -14.79
C THR A 176 35.36 -41.89 -15.59
N LEU A 177 34.13 -42.06 -16.00
CA LEU A 177 33.67 -43.18 -16.85
C LEU A 177 34.37 -43.21 -18.24
N LEU A 178 34.61 -42.03 -18.82
CA LEU A 178 35.34 -41.92 -20.12
C LEU A 178 36.83 -42.13 -20.01
N SER A 179 37.45 -41.89 -18.83
CA SER A 179 38.84 -42.12 -18.57
C SER A 179 39.18 -43.61 -18.23
N ASP A 180 38.11 -44.40 -18.06
CA ASP A 180 38.22 -45.84 -17.78
C ASP A 180 38.81 -46.53 -19.02
N GLY A 181 40.06 -46.89 -18.95
CA GLY A 181 40.79 -47.55 -20.04
C GLY A 181 42.26 -47.16 -20.19
N SER A 182 42.74 -46.15 -19.44
CA SER A 182 44.12 -45.69 -19.59
C SER A 182 45.12 -46.15 -18.55
N GLU A 183 44.78 -46.54 -17.30
CA GLU A 183 45.66 -47.14 -16.31
C GLU A 183 44.95 -47.79 -15.12
N THR A 184 43.65 -47.53 -14.87
CA THR A 184 42.92 -48.13 -13.74
C THR A 184 41.52 -48.53 -14.22
N SER A 185 41.27 -49.81 -14.44
CA SER A 185 39.94 -50.33 -14.83
C SER A 185 39.01 -50.22 -13.64
N LEU A 186 37.93 -49.43 -13.80
CA LEU A 186 36.84 -49.36 -12.83
C LEU A 186 36.15 -50.74 -12.73
N ASN A 187 35.89 -51.19 -11.51
CA ASN A 187 35.10 -52.40 -11.31
C ASN A 187 33.61 -52.12 -11.72
N LYS A 188 32.83 -53.16 -11.86
CA LYS A 188 31.44 -53.06 -12.31
C LYS A 188 30.60 -52.28 -11.30
N GLU A 189 30.86 -52.43 -10.01
CA GLU A 189 30.16 -51.71 -8.93
C GLU A 189 30.41 -50.22 -9.01
N SER A 190 31.65 -49.76 -9.11
CA SER A 190 31.98 -48.31 -9.26
C SER A 190 31.39 -47.69 -10.53
N ARG A 191 31.37 -48.47 -11.63
CA ARG A 191 30.74 -47.98 -12.87
C ARG A 191 29.22 -47.77 -12.71
N THR A 192 28.56 -48.71 -12.00
CA THR A 192 27.14 -48.58 -11.71
C THR A 192 26.86 -47.38 -10.81
N GLU A 193 27.68 -47.17 -9.77
CA GLU A 193 27.61 -46.04 -8.86
C GLU A 193 27.71 -44.70 -9.59
N PHE A 194 28.64 -44.51 -10.53
CA PHE A 194 28.73 -43.29 -11.32
C PHE A 194 27.52 -43.09 -12.24
N LEU A 195 26.93 -44.17 -12.80
CA LEU A 195 25.73 -44.07 -13.61
C LEU A 195 24.50 -43.70 -12.75
N GLU A 196 24.42 -44.22 -11.53
CA GLU A 196 23.39 -43.86 -10.56
C GLU A 196 23.49 -42.38 -10.16
N ILE A 197 24.71 -41.88 -9.87
CA ILE A 197 24.93 -40.45 -9.60
C ILE A 197 24.48 -39.58 -10.76
N ILE A 198 24.81 -39.96 -12.01
CA ILE A 198 24.38 -39.20 -13.20
C ILE A 198 22.86 -39.18 -13.29
N ASN A 199 22.21 -40.31 -13.07
CA ASN A 199 20.77 -40.40 -13.11
C ASN A 199 20.08 -39.53 -12.03
N GLU A 200 20.53 -39.66 -10.77
CA GLU A 200 20.01 -38.87 -9.66
C GLU A 200 20.18 -37.35 -9.86
N GLU A 201 21.38 -36.93 -10.31
CA GLU A 201 21.61 -35.50 -10.55
C GLU A 201 20.85 -34.95 -11.77
N THR A 202 20.56 -35.82 -12.74
CA THR A 202 19.69 -35.45 -13.88
C THR A 202 18.24 -35.29 -13.44
N ASP A 203 17.73 -36.20 -12.59
CA ASP A 203 16.40 -36.09 -12.01
C ASP A 203 16.26 -34.80 -11.16
N ARG A 204 17.30 -34.47 -10.35
CA ARG A 204 17.36 -33.21 -9.61
C ARG A 204 17.29 -31.98 -10.51
N LEU A 205 17.98 -32.00 -11.65
CA LEU A 205 17.92 -30.91 -12.63
C LEU A 205 16.53 -30.74 -13.24
N ASN A 206 15.88 -31.85 -13.56
CA ASN A 206 14.51 -31.83 -14.09
C ASN A 206 13.52 -31.26 -13.06
N ASP A 207 13.58 -31.71 -11.80
CA ASP A 207 12.75 -31.19 -10.71
C ASP A 207 12.97 -29.68 -10.52
N PHE A 208 14.24 -29.23 -10.65
CA PHE A 208 14.60 -27.82 -10.60
C PHE A 208 13.95 -27.01 -11.72
N ILE A 209 14.07 -27.48 -12.97
CA ILE A 209 13.51 -26.81 -14.14
C ILE A 209 11.98 -26.74 -14.05
N GLU A 210 11.32 -27.84 -13.67
CA GLU A 210 9.86 -27.86 -13.47
C GLU A 210 9.43 -26.86 -12.39
N GLY A 211 10.17 -26.78 -11.29
CA GLY A 211 9.96 -25.79 -10.23
C GLY A 211 10.06 -24.33 -10.74
N MET A 212 11.08 -24.02 -11.52
CA MET A 212 11.26 -22.69 -12.09
C MET A 212 10.16 -22.31 -13.10
N VAL A 213 9.77 -23.25 -13.96
CA VAL A 213 8.66 -23.05 -14.90
C VAL A 213 7.35 -22.84 -14.15
N GLY A 214 7.14 -23.59 -13.06
CA GLY A 214 5.96 -23.43 -12.20
C GLY A 214 5.87 -22.01 -11.61
N ILE A 215 6.98 -21.47 -11.08
CA ILE A 215 7.03 -20.11 -10.57
C ILE A 215 6.77 -19.09 -11.67
N ALA A 216 7.43 -19.23 -12.83
CA ALA A 216 7.26 -18.31 -13.94
C ALA A 216 5.79 -18.25 -14.40
N LYS A 217 5.09 -19.38 -14.44
CA LYS A 217 3.66 -19.45 -14.76
C LYS A 217 2.80 -18.74 -13.69
N VAL A 218 3.09 -18.94 -12.42
CA VAL A 218 2.37 -18.30 -11.31
C VAL A 218 2.59 -16.78 -11.32
N GLU A 219 3.83 -16.31 -11.53
CA GLU A 219 4.16 -14.87 -11.57
C GLU A 219 3.56 -14.15 -12.79
N ALA A 220 3.54 -14.81 -13.94
CA ALA A 220 2.94 -14.23 -15.14
C ALA A 220 1.41 -14.15 -15.06
N GLY A 221 0.77 -14.69 -14.01
CA GLY A 221 -0.69 -14.86 -13.99
C GLY A 221 -1.17 -15.76 -15.15
N ALA A 222 -0.22 -16.36 -15.86
CA ALA A 222 -0.41 -17.16 -17.06
C ALA A 222 -0.47 -18.66 -16.71
N VAL A 223 -1.15 -18.99 -15.61
CA VAL A 223 -1.59 -20.36 -15.41
C VAL A 223 -2.76 -20.52 -16.39
N ASP A 224 -2.43 -20.91 -17.62
CA ASP A 224 -3.43 -21.31 -18.62
C ASP A 224 -4.05 -22.61 -18.10
N LEU A 225 -5.02 -22.42 -17.18
CA LEU A 225 -5.68 -23.50 -16.47
C LEU A 225 -6.61 -24.20 -17.45
N GLN A 226 -6.22 -25.35 -17.92
CA GLN A 226 -7.13 -26.24 -18.65
C GLN A 226 -8.12 -26.87 -17.66
N ARG A 227 -9.02 -26.04 -17.14
CA ARG A 227 -10.05 -26.50 -16.21
C ARG A 227 -10.97 -27.46 -16.90
N SER A 228 -11.06 -28.66 -16.36
CA SER A 228 -11.99 -29.70 -16.78
C SER A 228 -12.72 -30.28 -15.57
N SER A 229 -13.91 -30.87 -15.82
CA SER A 229 -14.59 -31.62 -14.76
C SER A 229 -13.85 -32.96 -14.61
N SER A 230 -13.11 -33.10 -13.52
CA SER A 230 -12.21 -34.23 -13.30
C SER A 230 -12.58 -35.00 -12.03
N SER A 231 -12.40 -36.32 -12.07
CA SER A 231 -12.55 -37.17 -10.90
C SER A 231 -11.42 -36.88 -9.89
N VAL A 232 -11.80 -36.69 -8.65
CA VAL A 232 -10.81 -36.49 -7.55
C VAL A 232 -9.99 -37.78 -7.36
N ASP A 233 -10.60 -38.94 -7.51
CA ASP A 233 -9.93 -40.25 -7.38
C ASP A 233 -8.83 -40.44 -8.45
N GLU A 234 -9.07 -40.01 -9.70
CA GLU A 234 -8.05 -40.05 -10.76
C GLU A 234 -6.88 -39.09 -10.48
N ILE A 235 -7.17 -37.89 -9.95
CA ILE A 235 -6.13 -36.92 -9.57
C ILE A 235 -5.24 -37.49 -8.47
N ILE A 236 -5.87 -38.11 -7.44
CA ILE A 236 -5.16 -38.74 -6.34
C ILE A 236 -4.31 -39.91 -6.84
N ALA A 237 -4.89 -40.82 -7.65
CA ALA A 237 -4.20 -41.99 -8.17
C ALA A 237 -2.93 -41.56 -8.94
N ASN A 238 -3.03 -40.58 -9.83
CA ASN A 238 -1.89 -40.07 -10.59
C ASN A 238 -0.81 -39.47 -9.69
N ALA A 239 -1.21 -38.73 -8.64
CA ALA A 239 -0.25 -38.13 -7.71
C ALA A 239 0.49 -39.18 -6.87
N VAL A 240 -0.23 -40.18 -6.38
CA VAL A 240 0.31 -41.31 -5.59
C VAL A 240 1.23 -42.18 -6.44
N GLU A 241 0.85 -42.50 -7.68
CA GLU A 241 1.68 -43.25 -8.61
C GLU A 241 3.03 -42.58 -8.84
N ARG A 242 3.00 -41.26 -9.11
CA ARG A 242 4.24 -40.45 -9.27
C ARG A 242 5.08 -40.39 -7.99
N ALA A 243 4.45 -40.38 -6.82
CA ALA A 243 5.15 -40.34 -5.53
C ALA A 243 5.62 -41.73 -5.07
N SER A 244 5.25 -42.83 -5.74
CA SER A 244 5.46 -44.19 -5.27
C SER A 244 6.92 -44.53 -4.92
N GLN A 245 7.87 -44.08 -5.74
CA GLN A 245 9.29 -44.28 -5.50
C GLN A 245 9.77 -43.49 -4.25
N ARG A 246 9.32 -42.25 -4.08
CA ARG A 246 9.65 -41.41 -2.92
C ARG A 246 9.04 -41.93 -1.63
N LEU A 247 7.91 -42.62 -1.72
CA LEU A 247 7.17 -43.18 -0.59
C LEU A 247 7.56 -44.65 -0.30
N SER A 248 8.50 -45.22 -1.04
CA SER A 248 8.86 -46.66 -0.92
C SER A 248 9.34 -47.04 0.50
N GLU A 249 9.95 -46.12 1.22
CA GLU A 249 10.42 -46.33 2.60
C GLU A 249 9.41 -45.89 3.66
N HIS A 250 8.20 -45.44 3.27
CA HIS A 250 7.17 -44.94 4.17
C HIS A 250 5.87 -45.74 4.07
N ARG A 251 5.01 -45.65 5.09
CA ARG A 251 3.69 -46.26 5.10
C ARG A 251 2.63 -45.25 4.72
N LEU A 252 2.19 -45.28 3.43
CA LEU A 252 1.12 -44.41 2.96
C LEU A 252 -0.25 -44.95 3.41
N GLU A 253 -0.99 -44.10 4.14
CA GLU A 253 -2.42 -44.33 4.48
C GLU A 253 -3.27 -43.37 3.63
N ILE A 254 -4.22 -43.92 2.89
CA ILE A 254 -5.15 -43.12 2.06
C ILE A 254 -6.56 -43.23 2.67
N ASP A 255 -7.13 -42.10 3.05
CA ASP A 255 -8.47 -41.99 3.63
C ASP A 255 -9.32 -41.03 2.79
N THR A 256 -10.16 -41.62 1.93
CA THR A 256 -11.04 -40.89 1.02
C THR A 256 -12.50 -41.18 1.30
N ALA A 257 -13.36 -40.16 1.16
CA ALA A 257 -14.81 -40.38 1.22
C ALA A 257 -15.29 -41.27 0.05
N ALA A 258 -16.25 -42.12 0.33
CA ALA A 258 -16.76 -43.09 -0.65
C ALA A 258 -17.35 -42.46 -1.93
N GLN A 259 -17.81 -41.22 -1.86
CA GLN A 259 -18.31 -40.44 -2.99
C GLN A 259 -17.77 -39.01 -2.91
N LEU A 260 -16.87 -38.70 -3.82
CA LEU A 260 -16.33 -37.33 -3.97
C LEU A 260 -16.98 -36.67 -5.21
N PRO A 261 -17.51 -35.44 -5.09
CA PRO A 261 -17.99 -34.71 -6.25
C PRO A 261 -16.83 -34.34 -7.18
N PRO A 262 -17.05 -34.31 -8.51
CA PRO A 262 -16.02 -33.91 -9.45
C PRO A 262 -15.61 -32.45 -9.22
N LEU A 263 -14.33 -32.17 -9.39
CA LEU A 263 -13.76 -30.82 -9.33
C LEU A 263 -13.67 -30.22 -10.74
N THR A 264 -13.97 -28.92 -10.84
CA THR A 264 -13.67 -28.12 -12.04
C THR A 264 -12.34 -27.43 -11.89
N VAL A 265 -11.28 -28.18 -12.16
CA VAL A 265 -9.87 -27.75 -11.94
C VAL A 265 -9.01 -28.21 -13.13
N ASP A 266 -7.77 -27.76 -13.16
CA ASP A 266 -6.73 -28.38 -13.98
C ASP A 266 -6.18 -29.62 -13.24
N PRO A 267 -6.49 -30.84 -13.70
CA PRO A 267 -6.16 -32.06 -12.98
C PRO A 267 -4.65 -32.29 -12.88
N ALA A 268 -3.88 -31.88 -13.89
CA ALA A 268 -2.42 -32.04 -13.88
C ALA A 268 -1.78 -31.16 -12.82
N SER A 269 -2.22 -29.90 -12.69
CA SER A 269 -1.71 -28.96 -11.68
C SER A 269 -2.08 -29.40 -10.26
N ILE A 270 -3.28 -29.92 -10.02
CA ILE A 270 -3.67 -30.42 -8.69
C ILE A 270 -2.92 -31.73 -8.36
N SER A 271 -2.77 -32.65 -9.31
CA SER A 271 -1.95 -33.86 -9.14
C SER A 271 -0.50 -33.50 -8.79
N GLN A 272 0.08 -32.51 -9.47
CA GLN A 272 1.41 -31.98 -9.14
C GLN A 272 1.49 -31.39 -7.73
N THR A 273 0.45 -30.67 -7.30
CA THR A 273 0.39 -30.15 -5.93
C THR A 273 0.40 -31.26 -4.90
N ILE A 274 -0.46 -32.27 -5.06
CA ILE A 274 -0.53 -33.44 -4.16
C ILE A 274 0.80 -34.18 -4.14
N PHE A 275 1.43 -34.41 -5.31
CA PHE A 275 2.77 -34.99 -5.42
C PHE A 275 3.78 -34.21 -4.60
N THR A 276 3.82 -32.87 -4.76
CA THR A 276 4.75 -32.01 -4.01
C THR A 276 4.54 -32.12 -2.50
N LEU A 277 3.30 -32.22 -2.03
CA LEU A 277 3.01 -32.38 -0.60
C LEU A 277 3.44 -33.76 -0.08
N LEU A 278 3.24 -34.81 -0.85
CA LEU A 278 3.68 -36.17 -0.51
C LEU A 278 5.21 -36.30 -0.52
N ASP A 279 5.88 -35.71 -1.49
CA ASP A 279 7.35 -35.64 -1.57
C ASP A 279 7.95 -34.92 -0.37
N ASN A 280 7.37 -33.77 -0.01
CA ASN A 280 7.77 -33.04 1.21
C ASN A 280 7.56 -33.90 2.48
N ALA A 281 6.41 -34.57 2.60
CA ALA A 281 6.12 -35.43 3.74
C ALA A 281 7.13 -36.59 3.85
N ALA A 282 7.51 -37.23 2.74
CA ALA A 282 8.54 -38.28 2.70
C ALA A 282 9.91 -37.73 3.08
N LYS A 283 10.28 -36.58 2.51
CA LYS A 283 11.60 -35.98 2.70
C LYS A 283 11.86 -35.54 4.14
N TYR A 284 10.87 -35.02 4.84
CA TYR A 284 11.03 -34.48 6.21
C TYR A 284 10.62 -35.47 7.30
N SER A 285 10.27 -36.71 6.94
CA SER A 285 9.92 -37.78 7.86
C SER A 285 10.99 -38.86 7.89
N ALA A 286 11.16 -39.51 9.03
CA ALA A 286 12.11 -40.62 9.15
C ALA A 286 11.66 -41.84 8.32
N PRO A 287 12.56 -42.63 7.72
CA PRO A 287 12.23 -43.89 7.06
C PRO A 287 11.37 -44.81 7.95
N GLY A 288 10.37 -45.44 7.38
CA GLY A 288 9.42 -46.30 8.09
C GLY A 288 8.23 -45.55 8.73
N SER A 289 8.24 -44.22 8.72
CA SER A 289 7.16 -43.41 9.27
C SER A 289 5.86 -43.49 8.45
N ARG A 290 4.76 -43.06 9.04
CA ARG A 290 3.45 -43.00 8.37
C ARG A 290 3.21 -41.62 7.75
N ILE A 291 2.70 -41.65 6.53
CA ILE A 291 2.19 -40.48 5.80
C ILE A 291 0.73 -40.73 5.50
N ARG A 292 -0.13 -39.78 5.78
CA ARG A 292 -1.57 -39.93 5.51
C ARG A 292 -2.03 -38.88 4.51
N LEU A 293 -2.71 -39.34 3.47
CA LEU A 293 -3.46 -38.52 2.52
C LEU A 293 -4.97 -38.69 2.79
N SER A 294 -5.64 -37.63 3.24
CA SER A 294 -7.07 -37.64 3.49
C SER A 294 -7.80 -36.70 2.53
N VAL A 295 -8.91 -37.14 1.97
CA VAL A 295 -9.71 -36.32 1.04
C VAL A 295 -11.20 -36.45 1.36
N HIS A 296 -11.79 -35.35 1.81
CA HIS A 296 -13.18 -35.32 2.26
C HIS A 296 -13.90 -34.06 1.81
N PRO A 297 -15.23 -34.14 1.56
CA PRO A 297 -16.03 -32.94 1.34
C PRO A 297 -16.18 -32.16 2.65
N THR A 298 -16.17 -30.84 2.57
CA THR A 298 -16.44 -29.94 3.70
C THR A 298 -17.92 -29.53 3.73
N SER A 299 -18.42 -29.13 4.90
CA SER A 299 -19.77 -28.56 5.05
C SER A 299 -20.00 -27.28 4.21
N SER A 300 -18.93 -26.62 3.77
CA SER A 300 -18.98 -25.41 2.95
C SER A 300 -18.98 -25.69 1.44
N GLY A 301 -19.16 -26.95 1.02
CA GLY A 301 -19.19 -27.32 -0.41
C GLY A 301 -17.82 -27.24 -1.10
N LYS A 302 -16.75 -27.51 -0.36
CA LYS A 302 -15.37 -27.62 -0.87
C LYS A 302 -14.87 -29.04 -0.70
N ILE A 303 -13.89 -29.44 -1.47
CA ILE A 303 -13.09 -30.64 -1.21
C ILE A 303 -11.86 -30.24 -0.43
N ARG A 304 -11.65 -30.90 0.69
CA ARG A 304 -10.47 -30.77 1.54
C ARG A 304 -9.52 -31.92 1.29
N ILE A 305 -8.29 -31.58 0.89
CA ILE A 305 -7.17 -32.50 0.70
C ILE A 305 -6.18 -32.21 1.85
N VAL A 306 -5.80 -33.24 2.58
CA VAL A 306 -4.90 -33.13 3.74
C VAL A 306 -3.77 -34.12 3.60
N VAL A 307 -2.53 -33.66 3.74
CA VAL A 307 -1.36 -34.50 3.88
C VAL A 307 -0.81 -34.34 5.29
N GLU A 308 -0.70 -35.44 6.01
CA GLU A 308 -0.16 -35.49 7.37
C GLU A 308 1.10 -36.34 7.40
N ASP A 309 2.12 -35.90 8.15
CA ASP A 309 3.39 -36.57 8.31
C ASP A 309 3.84 -36.67 9.77
N GLN A 310 4.82 -37.55 10.03
CA GLN A 310 5.46 -37.75 11.34
C GLN A 310 6.85 -37.10 11.39
N GLY A 311 7.11 -36.04 10.61
CA GLY A 311 8.37 -35.34 10.57
C GLY A 311 8.63 -34.44 11.76
N GLN A 312 9.59 -33.54 11.61
CA GLN A 312 9.99 -32.62 12.68
C GLN A 312 8.98 -31.51 13.02
N GLY A 313 7.96 -31.34 12.18
CA GLY A 313 6.96 -30.29 12.34
C GLY A 313 7.40 -28.91 11.84
N ILE A 314 6.43 -28.00 11.79
CA ILE A 314 6.65 -26.60 11.38
C ILE A 314 6.20 -25.69 12.51
N PRO A 315 7.14 -24.89 13.11
CA PRO A 315 6.80 -23.94 14.17
C PRO A 315 5.69 -22.97 13.73
N LYS A 316 4.79 -22.61 14.62
CA LYS A 316 3.64 -21.74 14.29
C LYS A 316 4.06 -20.40 13.67
N ILE A 317 5.17 -19.84 14.11
CA ILE A 317 5.71 -18.55 13.62
C ILE A 317 6.20 -18.61 12.17
N ASP A 318 6.51 -19.81 11.67
CA ASP A 318 7.08 -20.01 10.35
C ASP A 318 6.10 -20.62 9.32
N ARG A 319 4.86 -20.99 9.75
CA ARG A 319 3.86 -21.66 8.90
C ARG A 319 3.44 -20.84 7.68
N ASP A 320 3.40 -19.53 7.80
CA ASP A 320 3.12 -18.65 6.65
C ASP A 320 4.38 -18.45 5.80
N LYS A 321 5.55 -18.38 6.43
CA LYS A 321 6.82 -18.13 5.77
C LYS A 321 7.29 -19.31 4.90
N VAL A 322 6.95 -20.55 5.24
CA VAL A 322 7.35 -21.73 4.42
C VAL A 322 6.70 -21.74 3.04
N PHE A 323 5.69 -20.91 2.81
CA PHE A 323 5.11 -20.67 1.50
C PHE A 323 5.80 -19.53 0.74
N ASP A 324 6.72 -18.79 1.39
CA ASP A 324 7.52 -17.76 0.72
C ASP A 324 8.64 -18.42 -0.09
N LYS A 325 8.99 -17.79 -1.21
CA LYS A 325 10.00 -18.30 -2.13
C LYS A 325 11.34 -18.47 -1.42
N PHE A 326 11.99 -19.62 -1.65
CA PHE A 326 13.32 -19.97 -1.12
C PHE A 326 13.42 -20.07 0.41
N THR A 327 12.30 -20.17 1.09
CA THR A 327 12.28 -20.35 2.53
C THR A 327 12.56 -21.82 2.89
N ARG A 328 13.57 -22.04 3.73
CA ARG A 328 13.92 -23.34 4.34
C ARG A 328 13.94 -23.18 5.85
N LEU A 329 13.34 -24.13 6.56
CA LEU A 329 13.40 -24.21 8.03
C LEU A 329 14.56 -25.12 8.44
N GLY A 330 15.44 -24.63 9.30
CA GLY A 330 16.57 -25.38 9.87
C GLY A 330 17.90 -24.68 9.70
N ASP A 331 18.82 -24.92 10.65
CA ASP A 331 20.16 -24.34 10.66
C ASP A 331 20.93 -24.71 9.39
N GLN A 332 21.75 -23.77 8.94
CA GLN A 332 22.63 -23.83 7.76
C GLN A 332 23.75 -24.90 7.86
N ASP A 333 23.46 -26.07 8.37
CA ASP A 333 24.44 -27.15 8.27
C ASP A 333 24.48 -27.69 6.84
N ILE A 334 25.47 -27.20 6.13
CA ILE A 334 25.84 -27.38 4.71
C ILE A 334 26.03 -28.87 4.33
N ARG A 335 25.70 -29.83 5.19
CA ARG A 335 25.99 -31.26 5.03
C ARG A 335 24.79 -32.19 4.86
N SER A 336 23.55 -31.70 4.90
CA SER A 336 22.43 -32.55 4.51
C SER A 336 22.31 -32.58 2.99
N THR A 337 22.64 -33.69 2.40
CA THR A 337 22.55 -34.03 0.96
C THR A 337 21.13 -33.97 0.40
N GLU A 338 20.15 -33.61 1.21
CA GLU A 338 18.76 -33.53 0.85
C GLU A 338 18.42 -32.15 0.30
N SER A 339 18.60 -32.03 -1.00
CA SER A 339 18.44 -30.82 -1.78
C SER A 339 16.95 -30.50 -2.06
N GLY A 340 16.49 -29.34 -1.64
CA GLY A 340 15.20 -28.76 -2.07
C GLY A 340 15.28 -27.23 -2.02
N LEU A 341 14.89 -26.59 -3.10
CA LEU A 341 14.97 -25.14 -3.32
C LEU A 341 14.06 -24.29 -2.43
N GLY A 342 13.21 -24.89 -1.60
CA GLY A 342 12.18 -24.14 -0.88
C GLY A 342 11.10 -23.54 -1.81
N LEU A 343 10.90 -24.13 -2.98
CA LEU A 343 9.94 -23.66 -3.98
C LEU A 343 8.65 -24.47 -4.02
N GLY A 344 8.68 -25.74 -3.57
CA GLY A 344 7.57 -26.67 -3.69
C GLY A 344 6.27 -26.15 -3.06
N LEU A 345 6.34 -25.68 -1.81
CA LEU A 345 5.15 -25.12 -1.13
C LEU A 345 4.69 -23.79 -1.73
N THR A 346 5.60 -22.96 -2.21
CA THR A 346 5.25 -21.71 -2.92
C THR A 346 4.46 -21.99 -4.20
N ILE A 347 4.90 -22.97 -4.99
CA ILE A 347 4.22 -23.41 -6.22
C ILE A 347 2.86 -24.03 -5.88
N ALA A 348 2.83 -24.90 -4.89
CA ALA A 348 1.59 -25.52 -4.42
C ALA A 348 0.56 -24.46 -4.01
N ARG A 349 0.97 -23.41 -3.28
CA ARG A 349 0.11 -22.29 -2.91
C ARG A 349 -0.39 -21.53 -4.14
N GLY A 350 0.50 -21.16 -5.06
CA GLY A 350 0.11 -20.46 -6.29
C GLY A 350 -0.87 -21.26 -7.14
N ILE A 351 -0.68 -22.57 -7.28
CA ILE A 351 -1.60 -23.46 -8.02
C ILE A 351 -2.96 -23.52 -7.31
N ILE A 352 -3.01 -23.78 -6.01
CA ILE A 352 -4.25 -23.88 -5.25
C ILE A 352 -5.03 -22.55 -5.29
N GLU A 353 -4.36 -21.43 -5.07
CA GLU A 353 -4.97 -20.10 -5.11
C GLU A 353 -5.49 -19.73 -6.52
N SER A 354 -4.77 -20.10 -7.58
CA SER A 354 -5.22 -19.89 -8.97
C SER A 354 -6.48 -20.69 -9.32
N GLN A 355 -6.71 -21.83 -8.64
CA GLN A 355 -7.92 -22.64 -8.75
C GLN A 355 -9.07 -22.12 -7.85
N GLY A 356 -8.87 -21.00 -7.13
CA GLY A 356 -9.84 -20.44 -6.18
C GLY A 356 -9.89 -21.17 -4.84
N GLY A 357 -8.87 -21.97 -4.55
CA GLY A 357 -8.69 -22.70 -3.30
C GLY A 357 -7.86 -21.94 -2.27
N ARG A 358 -7.52 -22.62 -1.17
CA ARG A 358 -6.64 -22.13 -0.11
C ARG A 358 -5.78 -23.27 0.40
N ILE A 359 -4.51 -22.99 0.71
CA ILE A 359 -3.58 -23.93 1.36
C ILE A 359 -3.03 -23.30 2.63
N TRP A 360 -2.86 -24.11 3.69
CA TRP A 360 -2.27 -23.69 4.97
C TRP A 360 -1.74 -24.88 5.77
N ILE A 361 -1.11 -24.63 6.89
CA ILE A 361 -0.53 -25.65 7.78
C ILE A 361 -1.18 -25.57 9.15
N GLU A 362 -1.53 -26.74 9.68
CA GLU A 362 -2.08 -26.94 11.03
C GLU A 362 -1.18 -27.85 11.88
N ASP A 363 -1.47 -27.96 13.16
CA ASP A 363 -0.89 -29.01 14.01
C ASP A 363 -1.42 -30.38 13.54
N GLY A 364 -0.55 -31.38 13.48
CA GLY A 364 -0.94 -32.72 13.11
C GLY A 364 -1.96 -33.35 14.06
N SER A 365 -2.67 -34.36 13.59
CA SER A 365 -3.68 -35.07 14.37
C SER A 365 -3.05 -36.26 15.10
N ARG A 366 -3.31 -36.44 16.41
CA ARG A 366 -2.87 -37.54 17.26
C ARG A 366 -1.40 -37.95 17.08
N ASP A 367 -1.14 -38.89 16.13
CA ASP A 367 0.19 -39.48 15.90
C ASP A 367 0.99 -38.76 14.79
N PHE A 368 0.45 -37.71 14.19
CA PHE A 368 1.09 -36.90 13.15
C PHE A 368 1.51 -35.55 13.69
N VAL A 369 2.58 -34.97 13.12
CA VAL A 369 3.20 -33.75 13.62
C VAL A 369 2.88 -32.56 12.70
N THR A 370 3.00 -32.75 11.39
CA THR A 370 2.64 -31.73 10.40
C THR A 370 1.32 -32.09 9.73
N ARG A 371 0.55 -31.08 9.42
CA ARG A 371 -0.70 -31.22 8.66
C ARG A 371 -0.82 -30.08 7.65
N VAL A 372 -0.66 -30.40 6.36
CA VAL A 372 -0.86 -29.46 5.27
C VAL A 372 -2.26 -29.65 4.71
N VAL A 373 -3.04 -28.58 4.66
CA VAL A 373 -4.46 -28.59 4.30
C VAL A 373 -4.69 -27.76 3.06
N CYS A 374 -5.39 -28.32 2.07
CA CYS A 374 -5.83 -27.63 0.86
C CYS A 374 -7.35 -27.73 0.71
N ASP A 375 -8.03 -26.59 0.55
CA ASP A 375 -9.45 -26.53 0.23
C ASP A 375 -9.64 -26.08 -1.21
N LEU A 376 -10.37 -26.85 -2.02
CA LEU A 376 -10.72 -26.55 -3.41
C LEU A 376 -12.23 -26.39 -3.58
N PRO A 377 -12.71 -25.40 -4.34
CA PRO A 377 -14.15 -25.23 -4.57
C PRO A 377 -14.68 -26.33 -5.49
N VAL A 378 -15.84 -26.88 -5.15
CA VAL A 378 -16.61 -27.74 -6.06
C VAL A 378 -17.32 -26.86 -7.08
N GLY A 379 -17.20 -27.17 -8.38
CA GLY A 379 -17.82 -26.36 -9.45
C GLY A 379 -19.34 -26.26 -9.28
N SER A 380 -19.91 -25.10 -9.57
CA SER A 380 -21.34 -24.80 -9.38
C SER A 380 -22.30 -25.74 -10.10
N SER A 381 -21.89 -26.42 -11.21
CA SER A 381 -22.69 -27.38 -11.92
C SER A 381 -22.87 -28.72 -11.19
N SER A 382 -22.03 -29.07 -10.24
CA SER A 382 -22.11 -30.30 -9.45
C SER A 382 -22.97 -30.17 -8.20
N LEU A 383 -23.08 -28.97 -7.63
CA LEU A 383 -23.98 -28.69 -6.50
C LEU A 383 -25.46 -28.76 -6.90
N GLU A 384 -25.81 -28.32 -8.13
CA GLU A 384 -27.18 -28.44 -8.65
C GLU A 384 -27.59 -29.89 -8.95
N ARG A 385 -26.66 -30.79 -9.33
CA ARG A 385 -26.94 -32.21 -9.52
C ARG A 385 -27.10 -32.97 -8.20
N ALA A 386 -26.27 -32.68 -7.21
CA ALA A 386 -26.37 -33.29 -5.88
C ALA A 386 -27.67 -32.89 -5.16
N ALA A 387 -28.13 -31.64 -5.32
CA ALA A 387 -29.40 -31.17 -4.77
C ALA A 387 -30.64 -31.72 -5.45
N ARG A 388 -30.54 -32.29 -6.68
CA ARG A 388 -31.64 -32.93 -7.40
C ARG A 388 -31.72 -34.45 -7.18
N SER A 389 -30.69 -35.03 -6.55
CA SER A 389 -30.64 -36.48 -6.27
C SER A 389 -30.82 -36.83 -4.78
N ALA A 390 -30.99 -35.82 -3.89
CA ALA A 390 -31.40 -35.94 -2.50
C ALA A 390 -32.87 -35.54 -2.36
#